data_10e100ca95910e30949d5b150de5e3bf
#
_entry.id   10e100ca95910e30949d5b150de5e3bf
#
_cell.length_a   1.000
_cell.length_b   1.000
_cell.length_c   1.000
_cell.angle_alpha   90.00
_cell.angle_beta   90.00
_cell.angle_gamma   90.00
#
_symmetry.space_group_name_H-M   'P 1'
#
loop_
_entity.id
_entity.type
_entity.pdbx_description
1 polymer ?
#
loop_
_entity_poly.entity_id
_entity_poly.type
_entity_poly.pdbx_seq_one_letter_code
_entity_poly.pdbx_strand_id
1 'polypeptide(L)'
;MKISAKSRYALRLMLALALAEPGSNLSVKTVAEDQDISEKYLEQIIPVLVRSGLVCSVRGAKGGYHLTRDPEDYTVGLILRT
;
A
#
# COMPACT_ATOMS: atom_id res chain seq x y z
N MET A 1 10.16 20.54 -0.47
CA MET A 1 9.79 19.56 0.56
C MET A 1 10.56 18.26 0.36
N LYS A 2 11.22 17.78 1.39
CA LYS A 2 11.87 16.47 1.31
C LYS A 2 10.87 15.40 1.70
N ILE A 3 10.69 14.42 0.83
CA ILE A 3 9.87 13.26 1.12
C ILE A 3 10.82 12.11 1.48
N SER A 4 10.64 11.50 2.65
CA SER A 4 11.49 10.39 3.09
C SER A 4 11.34 9.19 2.14
N ALA A 5 12.35 8.32 2.13
CA ALA A 5 12.29 7.08 1.35
C ALA A 5 11.06 6.25 1.74
N LYS A 6 10.78 6.17 3.04
CA LYS A 6 9.62 5.47 3.56
C LYS A 6 8.31 6.02 2.98
N SER A 7 8.16 7.34 2.96
CA SER A 7 6.96 7.98 2.41
C SER A 7 6.83 7.75 0.91
N ARG A 8 7.94 7.81 0.17
CA ARG A 8 7.91 7.53 -1.28
C ARG A 8 7.47 6.10 -1.57
N TYR A 9 7.98 5.14 -0.81
CA TYR A 9 7.59 3.74 -1.00
C TYR A 9 6.16 3.48 -0.56
N ALA A 10 5.69 4.20 0.47
CA ALA A 10 4.29 4.13 0.86
C ALA A 10 3.37 4.63 -0.25
N LEU A 11 3.74 5.73 -0.91
CA LEU A 11 2.98 6.26 -2.05
C LEU A 11 2.97 5.26 -3.21
N ARG A 12 4.10 4.61 -3.49
CA ARG A 12 4.18 3.61 -4.56
C ARG A 12 3.32 2.39 -4.25
N LEU A 13 3.31 1.95 -3.00
CA LEU A 13 2.44 0.85 -2.57
C LEU A 13 0.97 1.24 -2.75
N MET A 14 0.58 2.42 -2.29
CA MET A 14 -0.80 2.89 -2.43
C MET A 14 -1.21 3.00 -3.90
N LEU A 15 -0.30 3.45 -4.76
CA LEU A 15 -0.56 3.53 -6.20
C LEU A 15 -0.78 2.15 -6.79
N ALA A 16 0.05 1.17 -6.42
CA ALA A 16 -0.11 -0.20 -6.90
C ALA A 16 -1.49 -0.76 -6.53
N LEU A 17 -1.92 -0.52 -5.29
CA LEU A 17 -3.23 -0.97 -4.84
C LEU A 17 -4.37 -0.22 -5.54
N ALA A 18 -4.16 1.06 -5.86
CA ALA A 18 -5.16 1.86 -6.55
C ALA A 18 -5.37 1.41 -8.00
N LEU A 19 -4.30 0.93 -8.64
CA LEU A 19 -4.35 0.46 -10.02
C LEU A 19 -4.81 -0.99 -10.15
N ALA A 20 -4.95 -1.71 -9.03
CA ALA A 20 -5.43 -3.09 -9.04
C ALA A 20 -6.92 -3.12 -9.39
N GLU A 21 -7.37 -4.26 -9.92
CA GLU A 21 -8.78 -4.43 -10.23
C GLU A 21 -9.65 -4.29 -8.98
N PRO A 22 -10.80 -3.62 -9.08
CA PRO A 22 -11.73 -3.50 -7.95
C PRO A 22 -12.09 -4.87 -7.38
N GLY A 23 -12.03 -4.98 -6.06
CA GLY A 23 -12.34 -6.23 -5.36
C GLY A 23 -11.19 -7.22 -5.29
N SER A 24 -10.05 -6.92 -5.90
CA SER A 24 -8.87 -7.79 -5.82
C SER A 24 -7.99 -7.42 -4.64
N ASN A 25 -7.21 -8.41 -4.17
CA ASN A 25 -6.20 -8.20 -3.14
C ASN A 25 -4.83 -8.44 -3.76
N LEU A 26 -3.85 -7.61 -3.43
CA LEU A 26 -2.47 -7.80 -3.88
C LEU A 26 -1.61 -8.31 -2.74
N SER A 27 -0.82 -9.36 -3.01
CA SER A 27 0.14 -9.85 -2.03
C SER A 27 1.36 -8.94 -1.97
N VAL A 28 2.10 -9.02 -0.86
CA VAL A 28 3.37 -8.29 -0.72
C VAL A 28 4.31 -8.65 -1.86
N LYS A 29 4.38 -9.94 -2.21
CA LYS A 29 5.25 -10.41 -3.28
C LYS A 29 4.90 -9.76 -4.62
N THR A 30 3.61 -9.68 -4.95
CA THR A 30 3.17 -9.07 -6.20
C THR A 30 3.54 -7.59 -6.25
N VAL A 31 3.29 -6.86 -5.16
CA VAL A 31 3.63 -5.43 -5.10
C VAL A 31 5.14 -5.23 -5.19
N ALA A 32 5.92 -6.07 -4.50
CA ALA A 32 7.37 -5.99 -4.51
C ALA A 32 7.93 -6.16 -5.92
N GLU A 33 7.44 -7.14 -6.66
CA GLU A 33 7.86 -7.38 -8.03
C GLU A 33 7.43 -6.24 -8.96
N ASP A 34 6.19 -5.81 -8.83
CA ASP A 34 5.60 -4.79 -9.70
C ASP A 34 6.27 -3.42 -9.51
N GLN A 35 6.60 -3.07 -8.28
CA GLN A 35 7.17 -1.77 -7.94
C GLN A 35 8.68 -1.80 -7.75
N ASP A 36 9.30 -2.96 -7.90
CA ASP A 36 10.74 -3.14 -7.68
C ASP A 36 11.17 -2.63 -6.30
N ILE A 37 10.47 -3.08 -5.27
CA ILE A 37 10.75 -2.77 -3.87
C ILE A 37 10.93 -4.08 -3.12
N SER A 38 11.86 -4.13 -2.15
CA SER A 38 12.05 -5.37 -1.38
C SER A 38 10.82 -5.70 -0.55
N GLU A 39 10.47 -6.98 -0.48
CA GLU A 39 9.37 -7.44 0.37
C GLU A 39 9.60 -7.06 1.82
N LYS A 40 10.84 -7.19 2.28
CA LYS A 40 11.20 -6.87 3.65
C LYS A 40 10.91 -5.40 3.99
N TYR A 41 11.17 -4.51 3.05
CA TYR A 41 10.90 -3.09 3.26
C TYR A 41 9.39 -2.83 3.30
N LEU A 42 8.63 -3.47 2.39
CA LEU A 42 7.17 -3.36 2.38
C LEU A 42 6.57 -3.89 3.68
N GLU A 43 7.12 -4.96 4.25
CA GLU A 43 6.66 -5.52 5.51
C GLU A 43 6.82 -4.55 6.68
N GLN A 44 7.71 -3.57 6.56
CA GLN A 44 7.88 -2.53 7.57
C GLN A 44 6.88 -1.39 7.38
N ILE A 45 6.47 -1.12 6.13
CA ILE A 45 5.59 -0.02 5.80
C ILE A 45 4.12 -0.39 5.96
N ILE A 46 3.75 -1.58 5.49
CA ILE A 46 2.35 -2.03 5.46
C ILE A 46 1.67 -1.96 6.83
N PRO A 47 2.27 -2.43 7.94
CA PRO A 47 1.61 -2.36 9.23
C PRO A 47 1.23 -0.93 9.65
N VAL A 48 2.04 0.05 9.28
CA VAL A 48 1.76 1.45 9.57
C VAL A 48 0.52 1.90 8.81
N LEU A 49 0.43 1.55 7.53
CA LEU A 49 -0.72 1.90 6.69
C LEU A 49 -2.00 1.20 7.15
N VAL A 50 -1.88 -0.05 7.59
CA VAL A 50 -3.03 -0.79 8.11
C VAL A 50 -3.54 -0.15 9.41
N ARG A 51 -2.63 0.18 10.34
CA ARG A 51 -3.01 0.83 11.59
C ARG A 51 -3.64 2.21 11.38
N SER A 52 -3.21 2.91 10.33
CA SER A 52 -3.75 4.22 9.99
C SER A 52 -5.09 4.16 9.26
N GLY A 53 -5.57 2.94 8.96
CA GLY A 53 -6.85 2.76 8.28
C GLY A 53 -6.81 3.04 6.78
N LEU A 54 -5.63 3.13 6.17
CA LEU A 54 -5.49 3.38 4.74
C LEU A 54 -5.50 2.11 3.90
N VAL A 55 -5.08 0.99 4.49
CA VAL A 55 -4.96 -0.29 3.81
C VAL A 55 -5.65 -1.35 4.66
N CYS A 56 -6.33 -2.27 3.99
CA CYS A 56 -6.99 -3.41 4.62
C CYS A 56 -6.23 -4.69 4.29
N SER A 57 -6.05 -5.54 5.30
CA SER A 57 -5.40 -6.84 5.16
C SER A 57 -6.45 -7.95 5.13
N VAL A 58 -6.31 -8.87 4.19
CA VAL A 58 -7.19 -10.04 4.06
C VAL A 58 -6.34 -11.29 4.11
N ARG A 59 -6.69 -12.21 5.00
CA ARG A 59 -5.97 -13.48 5.15
C ARG A 59 -6.49 -14.53 4.18
N GLY A 60 -5.69 -15.56 3.95
CA GLY A 60 -6.06 -16.73 3.17
C GLY A 60 -5.35 -16.80 1.84
N ALA A 61 -5.66 -17.85 1.06
CA ALA A 61 -4.99 -18.13 -0.21
C ALA A 61 -5.22 -17.02 -1.25
N LYS A 62 -6.38 -16.36 -1.18
CA LYS A 62 -6.71 -15.23 -2.05
C LYS A 62 -6.61 -13.91 -1.32
N GLY A 63 -5.89 -13.90 -0.20
CA GLY A 63 -5.71 -12.72 0.62
C GLY A 63 -4.66 -11.78 0.04
N GLY A 64 -4.36 -10.76 0.81
CA GLY A 64 -3.42 -9.72 0.45
C GLY A 64 -3.89 -8.40 0.99
N TYR A 65 -3.68 -7.33 0.24
CA TYR A 65 -3.99 -5.99 0.69
C TYR A 65 -4.81 -5.25 -0.34
N HIS A 66 -5.68 -4.38 0.13
CA HIS A 66 -6.44 -3.49 -0.74
C HIS A 66 -6.70 -2.16 -0.02
N LEU A 67 -7.08 -1.15 -0.77
CA LEU A 67 -7.39 0.16 -0.20
C LEU A 67 -8.71 0.09 0.57
N THR A 68 -8.82 0.88 1.65
CA THR A 68 -10.04 0.97 2.46
C THR A 68 -11.08 1.90 1.87
N ARG A 69 -10.68 2.74 0.89
CA ARG A 69 -11.54 3.73 0.23
C ARG A 69 -11.29 3.69 -1.27
N ASP A 70 -12.13 4.39 -2.03
CA ASP A 70 -11.87 4.57 -3.45
C ASP A 70 -10.58 5.36 -3.65
N PRO A 71 -9.78 5.03 -4.69
CA PRO A 71 -8.50 5.73 -4.90
C PRO A 71 -8.61 7.25 -4.91
N GLU A 72 -9.69 7.79 -5.43
CA GLU A 72 -9.91 9.23 -5.52
C GLU A 72 -10.11 9.91 -4.16
N ASP A 73 -10.39 9.14 -3.11
CA ASP A 73 -10.59 9.66 -1.76
C ASP A 73 -9.28 9.85 -1.00
N TYR A 74 -8.14 9.49 -1.63
CA TYR A 74 -6.83 9.64 -1.01
C TYR A 74 -6.15 10.90 -1.52
N THR A 75 -5.41 11.56 -0.63
CA THR A 75 -4.54 12.66 -1.00
C THR A 75 -3.11 12.29 -0.62
N VAL A 76 -2.15 12.92 -1.31
CA VAL A 76 -0.74 12.72 -0.97
C VAL A 76 -0.49 13.15 0.47
N GLY A 77 -1.10 14.24 0.91
CA GLY A 77 -0.97 14.72 2.29
C GLY A 77 -1.46 13.71 3.33
N LEU A 78 -2.57 13.02 3.03
CA LEU A 78 -3.11 12.00 3.92
C LEU A 78 -2.10 10.86 4.10
N ILE A 79 -1.51 10.39 3.01
CA ILE A 79 -0.54 9.31 3.04
C ILE A 79 0.74 9.73 3.74
N LEU A 80 1.21 10.94 3.51
CA LEU A 80 2.45 11.45 4.09
C LEU A 80 2.37 11.70 5.59
N ARG A 81 1.17 11.86 6.13
CA ARG A 81 0.96 12.04 7.57
C ARG A 81 1.02 10.74 8.36
N THR A 82 1.11 9.65 7.69
CA THR A 82 1.04 8.32 8.29
C THR A 82 2.35 7.77 8.81
#